data_170737442b1fe4c888863a32faf717b6
#
_entry.id   170737442b1fe4c888863a32faf717b6
#
_cell.length_a   1.000
_cell.length_b   1.000
_cell.length_c   1.000
_cell.angle_alpha   90.00
_cell.angle_beta   90.00
_cell.angle_gamma   90.00
#
_symmetry.space_group_name_H-M   'P 1'
#
loop_
_entity.id
_entity.type
_entity.pdbx_description
1 polymer ?
#
loop_
_entity_poly.entity_id
_entity_poly.type
_entity_poly.pdbx_seq_one_letter_code
_entity_poly.pdbx_strand_id
1 'polypeptide(L)'
;MAIKITRVNMGVVFTPRDEEVYSNSSGVLYPRVIELHHAGELNGVLLATFDHSTIKEPPVVPVYCSRDQGVTWEPYSSIEDTENGYGIRFQPHIYELPQACGDLPAGTIVMCGNSVPLNFASTELAFYISRDHGKTWEFRSSVVKGGPPIEQNFDALGPVWEPCIYLGAKGELVVAFTDERPHTDPRFNQTLAVIASEDGGRTWSDARYTVSIPDRSMRPGMPVVARMGNGKYIMVYEIVGCPSCDIYYKLSDDGLDWGDPLWEGKLVKTADGLILGSMPYVIWVPQGGENGTVIVTAKREGEHIGMRDPGYYHVNYNFGEGDWERVPMLITYNTDTLQAGWSMGMTTMQDGEYLIQLAPTPINKRLMQITYGIGKLETVK
;
A
#
# COMPACT_ATOMS: atom_id res chain seq x y z
N MET A 1 -11.07 -26.38 2.23
CA MET A 1 -11.73 -25.36 3.08
C MET A 1 -11.51 -24.02 2.43
N ALA A 2 -12.48 -23.14 2.48
CA ALA A 2 -12.43 -21.84 1.84
C ALA A 2 -12.70 -20.71 2.86
N ILE A 3 -12.35 -19.48 2.52
CA ILE A 3 -12.69 -18.30 3.32
C ILE A 3 -14.05 -17.76 2.89
N LYS A 4 -14.85 -17.34 3.85
CA LYS A 4 -16.05 -16.55 3.64
C LYS A 4 -15.87 -15.20 4.34
N ILE A 5 -16.16 -14.11 3.65
CA ILE A 5 -16.10 -12.74 4.17
C ILE A 5 -17.53 -12.21 4.20
N THR A 6 -18.08 -12.08 5.40
CA THR A 6 -19.45 -11.58 5.58
C THR A 6 -19.40 -10.13 6.04
N ARG A 7 -19.83 -9.19 5.20
CA ARG A 7 -19.86 -7.76 5.55
C ARG A 7 -20.77 -7.51 6.73
N VAL A 8 -20.24 -6.87 7.78
CA VAL A 8 -20.96 -6.55 9.03
C VAL A 8 -21.16 -5.04 9.20
N ASN A 9 -20.28 -4.21 8.64
CA ASN A 9 -20.42 -2.76 8.70
C ASN A 9 -19.79 -2.08 7.48
N MET A 10 -20.23 -0.87 7.17
CA MET A 10 -19.65 0.01 6.16
C MET A 10 -19.98 1.47 6.49
N GLY A 11 -19.04 2.36 6.28
CA GLY A 11 -19.21 3.79 6.52
C GLY A 11 -18.07 4.62 5.93
N VAL A 12 -17.90 5.82 6.45
CA VAL A 12 -16.92 6.80 5.94
C VAL A 12 -15.92 7.17 7.03
N VAL A 13 -14.63 7.13 6.70
CA VAL A 13 -13.54 7.61 7.55
C VAL A 13 -13.43 9.13 7.43
N PHE A 14 -13.43 9.63 6.19
CA PHE A 14 -13.23 11.05 5.91
C PHE A 14 -13.90 11.47 4.59
N THR A 15 -14.49 12.66 4.61
CA THR A 15 -15.06 13.33 3.43
C THR A 15 -14.42 14.71 3.30
N PRO A 16 -13.66 15.02 2.23
CA PRO A 16 -13.08 16.34 2.03
C PRO A 16 -14.16 17.36 1.66
N ARG A 17 -13.97 18.62 2.05
CA ARG A 17 -14.78 19.73 1.56
C ARG A 17 -14.24 20.22 0.22
N ASP A 18 -15.12 20.54 -0.72
CA ASP A 18 -14.73 20.90 -2.10
C ASP A 18 -13.85 22.16 -2.15
N GLU A 19 -14.16 23.14 -1.30
CA GLU A 19 -13.43 24.39 -1.19
C GLU A 19 -12.04 24.28 -0.55
N GLU A 20 -11.72 23.12 0.08
CA GLU A 20 -10.44 22.87 0.74
C GLU A 20 -9.44 22.12 -0.13
N VAL A 21 -9.85 21.67 -1.31
CA VAL A 21 -9.00 20.88 -2.22
C VAL A 21 -8.77 21.60 -3.54
N TYR A 22 -7.67 21.26 -4.21
CA TYR A 22 -7.40 21.79 -5.54
C TYR A 22 -8.50 21.41 -6.53
N SER A 23 -8.90 22.34 -7.39
CA SER A 23 -10.00 22.17 -8.36
C SER A 23 -9.77 21.04 -9.38
N ASN A 24 -8.52 20.64 -9.60
CA ASN A 24 -8.11 19.55 -10.48
C ASN A 24 -7.78 18.24 -9.72
N SER A 25 -7.99 18.22 -8.39
CA SER A 25 -7.69 17.07 -7.53
C SER A 25 -8.95 16.26 -7.21
N SER A 26 -8.76 14.98 -6.92
CA SER A 26 -9.77 14.07 -6.37
C SER A 26 -9.96 14.18 -4.85
N GLY A 27 -9.21 15.04 -4.18
CA GLY A 27 -9.32 15.30 -2.75
C GLY A 27 -8.52 14.31 -1.91
N VAL A 28 -8.95 13.06 -1.83
CA VAL A 28 -8.30 12.03 -0.99
C VAL A 28 -8.14 10.71 -1.73
N LEU A 29 -6.95 10.10 -1.58
CA LEU A 29 -6.59 8.83 -2.20
C LEU A 29 -5.67 8.03 -1.25
N TYR A 30 -5.27 6.84 -1.65
CA TYR A 30 -4.18 6.05 -1.07
C TYR A 30 -4.33 5.74 0.42
N PRO A 31 -5.52 5.26 0.90
CA PRO A 31 -5.72 4.99 2.31
C PRO A 31 -4.87 3.80 2.79
N ARG A 32 -4.40 3.91 4.03
CA ARG A 32 -3.74 2.83 4.77
C ARG A 32 -4.37 2.72 6.16
N VAL A 33 -4.40 1.53 6.71
CA VAL A 33 -4.97 1.25 8.03
C VAL A 33 -4.16 0.17 8.75
N ILE A 34 -3.95 0.37 10.06
CA ILE A 34 -3.36 -0.61 10.97
C ILE A 34 -4.23 -0.76 12.21
N GLU A 35 -4.18 -1.93 12.84
CA GLU A 35 -4.63 -2.15 14.21
C GLU A 35 -3.41 -2.13 15.14
N LEU A 36 -3.52 -1.49 16.29
CA LEU A 36 -2.45 -1.45 17.29
C LEU A 36 -2.47 -2.71 18.15
N HIS A 37 -1.32 -3.39 18.25
CA HIS A 37 -1.17 -4.63 19.03
C HIS A 37 -0.17 -4.51 20.18
N HIS A 38 0.72 -3.51 20.16
CA HIS A 38 1.78 -3.29 21.17
C HIS A 38 1.64 -1.94 21.86
N ALA A 39 0.43 -1.44 22.03
CA ALA A 39 0.12 -0.11 22.54
C ALA A 39 -0.54 -0.13 23.95
N GLY A 40 -0.48 -1.25 24.67
CA GLY A 40 -1.06 -1.41 26.01
C GLY A 40 -2.57 -1.22 26.01
N GLU A 41 -3.07 -0.19 26.70
CA GLU A 41 -4.52 0.11 26.74
C GLU A 41 -5.11 0.55 25.38
N LEU A 42 -4.26 0.90 24.44
CA LEU A 42 -4.67 1.27 23.08
C LEU A 42 -4.65 0.07 22.10
N ASN A 43 -4.39 -1.15 22.56
CA ASN A 43 -4.50 -2.34 21.72
C ASN A 43 -5.93 -2.45 21.16
N GLY A 44 -6.04 -2.76 19.86
CA GLY A 44 -7.30 -2.80 19.13
C GLY A 44 -7.78 -1.45 18.58
N VAL A 45 -7.10 -0.33 18.89
CA VAL A 45 -7.34 0.95 18.24
C VAL A 45 -6.86 0.87 16.79
N LEU A 46 -7.69 1.36 15.88
CA LEU A 46 -7.31 1.47 14.47
C LEU A 46 -6.77 2.87 14.17
N LEU A 47 -5.68 2.93 13.42
CA LEU A 47 -5.17 4.17 12.84
C LEU A 47 -5.26 4.11 11.32
N ALA A 48 -5.75 5.18 10.69
CA ALA A 48 -5.85 5.31 9.25
C ALA A 48 -5.16 6.58 8.76
N THR A 49 -4.47 6.49 7.63
CA THR A 49 -3.86 7.61 6.90
C THR A 49 -4.27 7.58 5.43
N PHE A 50 -4.14 8.71 4.74
CA PHE A 50 -4.43 8.83 3.31
C PHE A 50 -3.78 10.10 2.74
N ASP A 51 -3.63 10.15 1.41
CA ASP A 51 -3.29 11.39 0.72
C ASP A 51 -4.41 12.41 0.88
N HIS A 52 -4.07 13.65 1.19
CA HIS A 52 -5.03 14.75 1.20
C HIS A 52 -4.52 15.91 0.35
N SER A 53 -5.02 16.00 -0.87
CA SER A 53 -4.71 17.07 -1.82
C SER A 53 -5.42 18.36 -1.44
N THR A 54 -4.91 19.04 -0.42
CA THR A 54 -5.46 20.30 0.11
C THR A 54 -4.81 21.53 -0.56
N ILE A 55 -5.58 22.65 -0.65
CA ILE A 55 -5.01 23.96 -1.04
C ILE A 55 -4.14 24.58 0.05
N LYS A 56 -4.18 24.04 1.27
CA LYS A 56 -3.30 24.45 2.36
C LYS A 56 -1.92 23.84 2.15
N GLU A 57 -0.94 24.70 1.94
CA GLU A 57 0.47 24.30 1.77
C GLU A 57 1.30 24.64 3.02
N PRO A 58 2.30 23.84 3.36
CA PRO A 58 2.58 22.50 2.81
C PRO A 58 1.54 21.45 3.25
N PRO A 59 1.26 20.42 2.43
CA PRO A 59 0.32 19.37 2.79
C PRO A 59 0.89 18.49 3.91
N VAL A 60 -0.02 17.96 4.73
CA VAL A 60 0.29 17.03 5.81
C VAL A 60 -0.43 15.70 5.57
N VAL A 61 0.09 14.62 6.12
CA VAL A 61 -0.61 13.33 6.14
C VAL A 61 -1.52 13.31 7.38
N PRO A 62 -2.84 13.26 7.21
CA PRO A 62 -3.75 13.14 8.35
C PRO A 62 -3.70 11.73 8.93
N VAL A 63 -3.81 11.64 10.26
CA VAL A 63 -4.00 10.38 10.99
C VAL A 63 -5.36 10.44 11.68
N TYR A 64 -6.22 9.49 11.37
CA TYR A 64 -7.52 9.27 11.99
C TYR A 64 -7.46 8.05 12.89
N CYS A 65 -8.21 8.06 14.00
CA CYS A 65 -8.32 6.89 14.85
C CYS A 65 -9.76 6.44 15.00
N SER A 66 -9.92 5.13 15.24
CA SER A 66 -11.17 4.52 15.70
C SER A 66 -10.89 3.73 16.96
N ARG A 67 -11.74 3.94 18.00
CA ARG A 67 -11.67 3.25 19.30
C ARG A 67 -12.82 2.25 19.49
N ASP A 68 -13.67 2.10 18.50
CA ASP A 68 -14.87 1.29 18.49
C ASP A 68 -14.89 0.29 17.33
N GLN A 69 -13.71 -0.27 17.02
CA GLN A 69 -13.53 -1.31 16.01
C GLN A 69 -13.89 -0.86 14.59
N GLY A 70 -13.59 0.40 14.27
CA GLY A 70 -13.76 0.95 12.92
C GLY A 70 -15.16 1.51 12.62
N VAL A 71 -16.05 1.61 13.63
CA VAL A 71 -17.41 2.12 13.43
C VAL A 71 -17.44 3.64 13.31
N THR A 72 -16.68 4.34 14.18
CA THR A 72 -16.52 5.80 14.10
C THR A 72 -15.05 6.17 14.01
N TRP A 73 -14.78 7.31 13.38
CA TRP A 73 -13.44 7.81 13.12
C TRP A 73 -13.33 9.28 13.49
N GLU A 74 -12.26 9.63 14.19
CA GLU A 74 -11.97 11.00 14.59
C GLU A 74 -10.54 11.41 14.19
N PRO A 75 -10.28 12.71 13.92
CA PRO A 75 -8.92 13.20 13.74
C PRO A 75 -8.07 12.90 14.98
N TYR A 76 -6.87 12.39 14.78
CA TYR A 76 -5.99 11.99 15.87
C TYR A 76 -4.69 12.78 15.90
N SER A 77 -3.98 12.86 14.80
CA SER A 77 -2.76 13.64 14.62
C SER A 77 -2.54 13.97 13.15
N SER A 78 -1.46 14.65 12.84
CA SER A 78 -0.96 14.85 11.49
C SER A 78 0.55 14.65 11.42
N ILE A 79 1.05 14.19 10.27
CA ILE A 79 2.47 14.04 10.00
C ILE A 79 2.89 15.16 9.07
N GLU A 80 3.78 16.02 9.55
CA GLU A 80 4.29 17.18 8.84
C GLU A 80 5.69 16.91 8.30
N ASP A 81 6.04 17.47 7.14
CA ASP A 81 7.41 17.46 6.64
C ASP A 81 8.24 18.49 7.40
N THR A 82 8.90 18.04 8.46
CA THR A 82 9.74 18.86 9.32
C THR A 82 11.17 19.01 8.82
N GLU A 83 11.55 18.25 7.78
CA GLU A 83 12.92 18.28 7.23
C GLU A 83 13.05 19.22 6.05
N ASN A 84 12.24 19.02 5.01
CA ASN A 84 12.33 19.81 3.78
C ASN A 84 11.34 20.99 3.73
N GLY A 85 10.25 20.91 4.49
CA GLY A 85 9.15 21.87 4.46
C GLY A 85 8.32 21.83 3.16
N TYR A 86 8.46 20.78 2.34
CA TYR A 86 7.71 20.62 1.11
C TYR A 86 6.30 20.05 1.33
N GLY A 87 6.12 19.40 2.47
CA GLY A 87 4.96 18.57 2.81
C GLY A 87 5.08 17.15 2.28
N ILE A 88 4.39 16.22 2.98
CA ILE A 88 4.27 14.83 2.53
C ILE A 88 3.03 14.77 1.65
N ARG A 89 3.27 14.79 0.35
CA ARG A 89 2.21 15.02 -0.63
C ARG A 89 1.52 13.74 -1.09
N PHE A 90 2.25 12.60 -1.13
CA PHE A 90 1.74 11.37 -1.74
C PHE A 90 2.11 10.11 -0.95
N GLN A 91 1.23 9.11 -1.06
CA GLN A 91 1.49 7.69 -0.85
C GLN A 91 1.99 7.32 0.55
N PRO A 92 1.32 7.77 1.64
CA PRO A 92 1.74 7.39 2.98
C PRO A 92 1.53 5.90 3.20
N HIS A 93 2.52 5.25 3.83
CA HIS A 93 2.38 3.90 4.34
C HIS A 93 2.73 3.89 5.82
N ILE A 94 1.80 3.42 6.65
CA ILE A 94 1.93 3.34 8.10
C ILE A 94 2.10 1.88 8.53
N TYR A 95 2.94 1.62 9.55
CA TYR A 95 3.20 0.27 10.04
C TYR A 95 3.56 0.30 11.53
N GLU A 96 2.95 -0.58 12.34
CA GLU A 96 3.37 -0.81 13.73
C GLU A 96 4.44 -1.89 13.76
N LEU A 97 5.56 -1.65 14.44
CA LEU A 97 6.62 -2.64 14.61
C LEU A 97 6.16 -3.77 15.54
N PRO A 98 6.04 -5.03 15.05
CA PRO A 98 5.64 -6.15 15.89
C PRO A 98 6.78 -6.63 16.81
N GLN A 99 8.00 -6.20 16.57
CA GLN A 99 9.20 -6.49 17.35
C GLN A 99 10.17 -5.33 17.27
N ALA A 100 11.19 -5.34 18.12
CA ALA A 100 12.23 -4.30 18.09
C ALA A 100 13.05 -4.35 16.80
N CYS A 101 13.44 -3.16 16.29
CA CYS A 101 14.37 -2.99 15.19
C CYS A 101 15.34 -1.83 15.52
N GLY A 102 16.63 -2.10 15.64
CA GLY A 102 17.60 -1.13 16.11
C GLY A 102 17.25 -0.60 17.52
N ASP A 103 17.10 0.72 17.64
CA ASP A 103 16.68 1.38 18.89
C ASP A 103 15.16 1.59 19.01
N LEU A 104 14.38 1.10 18.05
CA LEU A 104 12.94 1.18 18.06
C LEU A 104 12.35 -0.07 18.73
N PRO A 105 11.62 0.06 19.85
CA PRO A 105 10.93 -1.07 20.46
C PRO A 105 9.71 -1.52 19.64
N ALA A 106 9.19 -2.72 19.94
CA ALA A 106 7.87 -3.13 19.48
C ALA A 106 6.83 -2.07 19.87
N GLY A 107 5.80 -1.86 19.02
CA GLY A 107 4.79 -0.83 19.19
C GLY A 107 5.19 0.57 18.72
N THR A 108 6.46 0.78 18.30
CA THR A 108 6.80 2.00 17.57
C THR A 108 6.03 2.01 16.25
N ILE A 109 5.35 3.11 15.97
CA ILE A 109 4.70 3.27 14.67
C ILE A 109 5.65 3.99 13.74
N VAL A 110 5.79 3.48 12.53
CA VAL A 110 6.62 4.08 11.49
C VAL A 110 5.77 4.47 10.29
N MET A 111 6.15 5.54 9.61
CA MET A 111 5.50 6.00 8.38
C MET A 111 6.56 6.36 7.35
N CYS A 112 6.31 5.97 6.11
CA CYS A 112 7.05 6.43 4.95
C CYS A 112 6.07 7.06 3.96
N GLY A 113 6.41 8.23 3.46
CA GLY A 113 5.59 8.97 2.49
C GLY A 113 6.46 9.84 1.60
N ASN A 114 5.89 10.32 0.51
CA ASN A 114 6.64 11.05 -0.49
C ASN A 114 6.60 12.56 -0.22
N SER A 115 7.73 13.12 0.22
CA SER A 115 7.96 14.56 0.32
C SER A 115 8.29 15.10 -1.06
N VAL A 116 7.41 15.97 -1.57
CA VAL A 116 7.49 16.51 -2.94
C VAL A 116 7.18 18.00 -2.90
N PRO A 117 8.09 18.89 -3.41
CA PRO A 117 7.82 20.31 -3.47
C PRO A 117 6.68 20.64 -4.44
N LEU A 118 6.06 21.80 -4.25
CA LEU A 118 4.92 22.23 -5.07
C LEU A 118 5.26 22.35 -6.57
N ASN A 119 6.51 22.67 -6.89
CA ASN A 119 6.99 22.72 -8.28
C ASN A 119 7.43 21.35 -8.85
N PHE A 120 7.27 20.28 -8.09
CA PHE A 120 7.64 18.91 -8.49
C PHE A 120 9.12 18.76 -8.90
N ALA A 121 10.03 19.55 -8.32
CA ALA A 121 11.45 19.51 -8.70
C ALA A 121 12.21 18.27 -8.20
N SER A 122 11.65 17.54 -7.23
CA SER A 122 12.25 16.31 -6.66
C SER A 122 11.19 15.45 -6.00
N THR A 123 11.58 14.20 -5.69
CA THR A 123 10.83 13.28 -4.85
C THR A 123 11.74 12.74 -3.74
N GLU A 124 11.18 12.47 -2.57
CA GLU A 124 11.91 11.87 -1.45
C GLU A 124 10.99 10.97 -0.64
N LEU A 125 11.36 9.72 -0.47
CA LEU A 125 10.71 8.85 0.50
C LEU A 125 11.23 9.20 1.90
N ALA A 126 10.45 10.01 2.61
CA ALA A 126 10.77 10.49 3.95
C ALA A 126 10.21 9.54 5.01
N PHE A 127 11.04 9.19 6.00
CA PHE A 127 10.71 8.22 7.03
C PHE A 127 10.53 8.90 8.38
N TYR A 128 9.39 8.65 9.00
CA TYR A 128 8.97 9.21 10.29
C TYR A 128 8.67 8.10 11.27
N ILE A 129 8.86 8.38 12.55
CA ILE A 129 8.53 7.47 13.65
C ILE A 129 7.65 8.16 14.69
N SER A 130 6.82 7.37 15.36
CA SER A 130 6.05 7.76 16.54
C SER A 130 6.31 6.77 17.66
N ARG A 131 6.70 7.29 18.84
CA ARG A 131 6.95 6.51 20.06
C ARG A 131 5.78 6.56 21.04
N ASP A 132 4.72 7.28 20.71
CA ASP A 132 3.54 7.54 21.52
C ASP A 132 2.24 7.12 20.83
N HIS A 133 2.32 6.04 20.04
CA HIS A 133 1.20 5.40 19.37
C HIS A 133 0.49 6.32 18.36
N GLY A 134 1.27 7.09 17.60
CA GLY A 134 0.77 7.93 16.52
C GLY A 134 0.30 9.33 16.93
N LYS A 135 0.55 9.78 18.18
CA LYS A 135 0.17 11.12 18.63
C LYS A 135 1.11 12.19 18.13
N THR A 136 2.43 11.92 18.20
CA THR A 136 3.48 12.81 17.71
C THR A 136 4.42 12.07 16.78
N TRP A 137 5.04 12.81 15.86
CA TRP A 137 5.89 12.25 14.82
C TRP A 137 7.21 13.00 14.75
N GLU A 138 8.30 12.25 14.60
CA GLU A 138 9.63 12.80 14.39
C GLU A 138 10.20 12.28 13.06
N PHE A 139 10.84 13.17 12.30
CA PHE A 139 11.61 12.77 11.13
C PHE A 139 12.77 11.89 11.56
N ARG A 140 12.95 10.78 10.87
CA ARG A 140 13.99 9.81 11.20
C ARG A 140 15.13 9.85 10.20
N SER A 141 14.79 9.78 8.92
CA SER A 141 15.77 9.77 7.84
C SER A 141 15.09 9.90 6.47
N SER A 142 15.91 10.17 5.46
CA SER A 142 15.56 9.95 4.06
C SER A 142 15.84 8.51 3.68
N VAL A 143 14.83 7.76 3.23
CA VAL A 143 15.01 6.39 2.72
C VAL A 143 15.74 6.44 1.40
N VAL A 144 15.22 7.25 0.47
CA VAL A 144 15.77 7.42 -0.87
C VAL A 144 15.29 8.73 -1.47
N LYS A 145 16.17 9.38 -2.24
CA LYS A 145 15.85 10.60 -3.01
C LYS A 145 15.82 10.28 -4.50
N GLY A 146 14.85 10.92 -5.17
CA GLY A 146 14.65 10.87 -6.61
C GLY A 146 14.57 12.26 -7.22
N GLY A 147 14.63 12.31 -8.53
CA GLY A 147 14.47 13.54 -9.30
C GLY A 147 13.00 13.95 -9.46
N PRO A 148 12.73 14.90 -10.36
CA PRO A 148 11.38 15.33 -10.69
C PRO A 148 10.58 14.21 -11.36
N PRO A 149 9.25 14.18 -11.20
CA PRO A 149 8.37 13.42 -12.07
C PRO A 149 8.56 13.89 -13.50
N ILE A 150 9.10 13.04 -14.38
CA ILE A 150 9.57 13.49 -15.66
C ILE A 150 8.64 13.05 -16.78
N GLU A 151 8.28 14.00 -17.61
CA GLU A 151 7.97 13.73 -19.00
C GLU A 151 9.29 13.63 -19.81
N GLN A 152 9.83 12.40 -19.92
CA GLN A 152 10.83 12.00 -20.92
C GLN A 152 12.20 12.73 -20.96
N ASN A 153 12.68 13.29 -19.87
CA ASN A 153 14.05 13.79 -19.81
C ASN A 153 15.00 12.70 -19.28
N PHE A 154 15.60 11.93 -20.17
CA PHE A 154 16.49 10.80 -19.84
C PHE A 154 17.84 11.21 -19.23
N ASP A 155 18.18 12.48 -19.22
CA ASP A 155 19.43 12.99 -18.65
C ASP A 155 19.27 13.38 -17.17
N ALA A 156 18.03 13.43 -16.65
CA ALA A 156 17.77 13.76 -15.26
C ALA A 156 17.51 12.50 -14.42
N LEU A 157 17.78 12.58 -13.11
CA LEU A 157 17.45 11.52 -12.17
C LEU A 157 15.93 11.31 -12.12
N GLY A 158 15.45 10.07 -12.24
CA GLY A 158 14.03 9.74 -12.15
C GLY A 158 13.47 9.84 -10.74
N PRO A 159 12.15 9.93 -10.61
CA PRO A 159 11.46 9.99 -9.31
C PRO A 159 11.44 8.63 -8.59
N VAL A 160 11.03 8.68 -7.31
CA VAL A 160 10.75 7.50 -6.47
C VAL A 160 9.35 7.62 -5.87
N TRP A 161 8.62 6.47 -5.73
CA TRP A 161 7.20 6.45 -5.40
C TRP A 161 6.81 5.25 -4.55
N GLU A 162 5.62 5.33 -3.91
CA GLU A 162 4.81 4.19 -3.48
C GLU A 162 5.49 3.27 -2.47
N PRO A 163 5.94 3.82 -1.33
CA PRO A 163 6.59 3.01 -0.32
C PRO A 163 5.64 2.00 0.32
N CYS A 164 6.13 0.78 0.57
CA CYS A 164 5.51 -0.24 1.40
C CYS A 164 6.49 -0.71 2.46
N ILE A 165 6.19 -0.49 3.74
CA ILE A 165 7.05 -0.84 4.89
C ILE A 165 6.67 -2.22 5.40
N TYR A 166 7.67 -3.05 5.71
CA TYR A 166 7.51 -4.33 6.40
C TYR A 166 8.80 -4.71 7.12
N LEU A 167 8.78 -5.79 7.91
CA LEU A 167 10.00 -6.38 8.46
C LEU A 167 10.43 -7.58 7.61
N GLY A 168 11.71 -7.66 7.29
CA GLY A 168 12.35 -8.83 6.72
C GLY A 168 12.49 -9.97 7.74
N ALA A 169 12.98 -11.11 7.29
CA ALA A 169 13.02 -12.33 8.10
C ALA A 169 13.93 -12.23 9.35
N LYS A 170 14.94 -11.36 9.32
CA LYS A 170 15.85 -11.11 10.47
C LYS A 170 15.39 -9.97 11.36
N GLY A 171 14.23 -9.35 11.07
CA GLY A 171 13.69 -8.22 11.81
C GLY A 171 14.18 -6.85 11.36
N GLU A 172 14.89 -6.77 10.24
CA GLU A 172 15.26 -5.51 9.60
C GLU A 172 14.05 -4.79 9.03
N LEU A 173 14.01 -3.47 9.13
CA LEU A 173 13.05 -2.65 8.42
C LEU A 173 13.33 -2.71 6.92
N VAL A 174 12.29 -2.92 6.12
CA VAL A 174 12.38 -2.93 4.66
C VAL A 174 11.34 -1.98 4.08
N VAL A 175 11.73 -1.22 3.07
CA VAL A 175 10.83 -0.41 2.25
C VAL A 175 10.91 -0.93 0.81
N ALA A 176 9.81 -1.49 0.31
CA ALA A 176 9.64 -1.72 -1.12
C ALA A 176 9.09 -0.45 -1.75
N PHE A 177 9.55 -0.10 -2.95
CA PHE A 177 9.14 1.14 -3.62
C PHE A 177 9.27 1.05 -5.13
N THR A 178 8.60 1.95 -5.82
CA THR A 178 8.74 2.18 -7.25
C THR A 178 9.91 3.12 -7.51
N ASP A 179 10.83 2.71 -8.39
CA ASP A 179 12.07 3.41 -8.69
C ASP A 179 12.18 3.71 -10.20
N GLU A 180 12.08 4.99 -10.57
CA GLU A 180 12.29 5.44 -11.95
C GLU A 180 13.71 5.96 -12.20
N ARG A 181 14.60 5.97 -11.20
CA ARG A 181 16.00 6.43 -11.36
C ARG A 181 16.78 5.65 -12.42
N PRO A 182 16.53 4.32 -12.63
CA PRO A 182 17.17 3.55 -13.69
C PRO A 182 16.73 3.91 -15.11
N HIS A 183 15.76 4.81 -15.32
CA HIS A 183 15.28 5.18 -16.66
C HIS A 183 16.36 5.80 -17.56
N THR A 184 17.49 6.22 -17.02
CA THR A 184 18.70 6.62 -17.78
C THR A 184 19.31 5.46 -18.57
N ASP A 185 19.09 4.21 -18.16
CA ASP A 185 19.36 3.02 -18.98
C ASP A 185 18.22 2.84 -19.98
N PRO A 186 18.50 2.84 -21.30
CA PRO A 186 17.46 2.78 -22.34
C PRO A 186 16.62 1.49 -22.32
N ARG A 187 17.02 0.47 -21.56
CA ARG A 187 16.24 -0.76 -21.40
C ARG A 187 15.06 -0.61 -20.48
N PHE A 188 15.15 0.28 -19.48
CA PHE A 188 14.17 0.39 -18.41
C PHE A 188 13.40 1.71 -18.48
N ASN A 189 12.16 1.70 -18.03
CA ASN A 189 11.37 2.90 -17.75
C ASN A 189 11.23 3.07 -16.23
N GLN A 190 10.65 2.06 -15.59
CA GLN A 190 10.33 2.01 -14.16
C GLN A 190 10.69 0.62 -13.64
N THR A 191 11.14 0.55 -12.40
CA THR A 191 11.53 -0.70 -11.73
C THR A 191 10.92 -0.76 -10.34
N LEU A 192 10.95 -1.92 -9.71
CA LEU A 192 10.69 -2.08 -8.29
C LEU A 192 11.99 -2.40 -7.56
N ALA A 193 12.15 -1.82 -6.39
CA ALA A 193 13.30 -2.06 -5.53
C ALA A 193 12.89 -2.23 -4.06
N VAL A 194 13.78 -2.82 -3.28
CA VAL A 194 13.73 -2.85 -1.82
C VAL A 194 15.01 -2.26 -1.25
N ILE A 195 14.90 -1.66 -0.08
CA ILE A 195 16.00 -1.07 0.68
C ILE A 195 15.78 -1.42 2.15
N ALA A 196 16.84 -1.75 2.88
CA ALA A 196 16.73 -2.27 4.24
C ALA A 196 17.53 -1.45 5.26
N SER A 197 17.06 -1.47 6.51
CA SER A 197 17.72 -0.84 7.67
C SER A 197 17.74 -1.81 8.84
N GLU A 198 18.92 -1.99 9.43
CA GLU A 198 19.12 -2.81 10.65
C GLU A 198 19.13 -1.94 11.93
N ASP A 199 19.17 -0.61 11.80
CA ASP A 199 19.36 0.35 12.88
C ASP A 199 18.10 1.18 13.19
N GLY A 200 16.91 0.66 12.84
CA GLY A 200 15.65 1.32 13.09
C GLY A 200 15.39 2.51 12.16
N GLY A 201 15.83 2.43 10.91
CA GLY A 201 15.60 3.44 9.90
C GLY A 201 16.51 4.67 10.02
N ARG A 202 17.66 4.60 10.67
CA ARG A 202 18.65 5.69 10.65
C ARG A 202 19.47 5.69 9.39
N THR A 203 19.90 4.51 8.97
CA THR A 203 20.65 4.30 7.73
C THR A 203 20.01 3.19 6.91
N TRP A 204 20.20 3.25 5.61
CA TRP A 204 19.59 2.35 4.64
C TRP A 204 20.67 1.73 3.74
N SER A 205 20.44 0.48 3.35
CA SER A 205 21.28 -0.21 2.38
C SER A 205 21.18 0.42 0.98
N ASP A 206 22.04 -0.02 0.07
CA ASP A 206 21.80 0.21 -1.36
C ASP A 206 20.48 -0.45 -1.82
N ALA A 207 19.85 0.12 -2.83
CA ALA A 207 18.63 -0.42 -3.43
C ALA A 207 18.92 -1.76 -4.13
N ARG A 208 18.11 -2.78 -3.82
CA ARG A 208 18.10 -4.06 -4.52
C ARG A 208 16.88 -4.13 -5.40
N TYR A 209 17.09 -4.26 -6.72
CA TYR A 209 15.99 -4.36 -7.67
C TYR A 209 15.29 -5.71 -7.58
N THR A 210 13.97 -5.69 -7.59
CA THR A 210 13.12 -6.88 -7.49
C THR A 210 12.39 -7.18 -8.77
N VAL A 211 12.02 -6.13 -9.55
CA VAL A 211 11.42 -6.23 -10.89
C VAL A 211 12.00 -5.14 -11.78
N SER A 212 12.67 -5.53 -12.85
CA SER A 212 13.33 -4.62 -13.81
C SER A 212 13.17 -5.19 -15.22
N ILE A 213 12.00 -4.99 -15.82
CA ILE A 213 11.68 -5.57 -17.12
C ILE A 213 12.42 -4.77 -18.22
N PRO A 214 13.24 -5.42 -19.07
CA PRO A 214 14.03 -4.73 -20.10
C PRO A 214 13.18 -4.41 -21.34
N ASP A 215 12.05 -3.76 -21.12
CA ASP A 215 11.12 -3.23 -22.12
C ASP A 215 10.56 -1.89 -21.58
N ARG A 216 10.90 -0.79 -22.25
CA ARG A 216 10.47 0.56 -21.82
C ARG A 216 8.98 0.80 -21.87
N SER A 217 8.19 -0.01 -22.55
CA SER A 217 6.74 0.05 -22.49
C SER A 217 6.20 -0.52 -21.19
N MET A 218 6.98 -1.34 -20.48
CA MET A 218 6.59 -1.99 -19.22
C MET A 218 7.07 -1.18 -18.02
N ARG A 219 6.11 -0.82 -17.14
CA ARG A 219 6.37 -0.02 -15.95
C ARG A 219 5.80 -0.72 -14.72
N PRO A 220 6.58 -1.63 -14.07
CA PRO A 220 6.16 -2.23 -12.81
C PRO A 220 6.06 -1.15 -11.73
N GLY A 221 4.97 -1.15 -10.93
CA GLY A 221 4.69 -0.13 -9.92
C GLY A 221 3.83 -0.64 -8.78
N MET A 222 3.67 0.21 -7.75
CA MET A 222 2.78 0.00 -6.61
C MET A 222 3.01 -1.32 -5.85
N PRO A 223 4.25 -1.61 -5.39
CA PRO A 223 4.55 -2.84 -4.68
C PRO A 223 3.87 -2.85 -3.31
N VAL A 224 3.21 -3.95 -2.97
CA VAL A 224 2.69 -4.21 -1.61
C VAL A 224 3.15 -5.59 -1.18
N VAL A 225 3.67 -5.70 0.05
CA VAL A 225 4.25 -6.92 0.59
C VAL A 225 3.46 -7.40 1.80
N ALA A 226 3.21 -8.70 1.86
CA ALA A 226 2.66 -9.37 3.03
C ALA A 226 3.55 -10.55 3.45
N ARG A 227 3.77 -10.70 4.77
CA ARG A 227 4.34 -11.91 5.34
C ARG A 227 3.22 -12.94 5.53
N MET A 228 3.46 -14.17 5.09
CA MET A 228 2.50 -15.27 5.16
C MET A 228 2.75 -16.17 6.38
N GLY A 229 1.78 -17.02 6.74
CA GLY A 229 1.85 -17.89 7.91
C GLY A 229 2.97 -18.94 7.87
N ASN A 230 3.52 -19.25 6.71
CA ASN A 230 4.71 -20.10 6.56
C ASN A 230 6.04 -19.36 6.76
N GLY A 231 5.99 -18.06 7.11
CA GLY A 231 7.15 -17.20 7.32
C GLY A 231 7.72 -16.58 6.04
N LYS A 232 7.28 -17.00 4.86
CA LYS A 232 7.67 -16.42 3.56
C LYS A 232 6.89 -15.15 3.25
N TYR A 233 7.26 -14.48 2.17
CA TYR A 233 6.70 -13.20 1.75
C TYR A 233 6.09 -13.31 0.35
N ILE A 234 5.02 -12.55 0.12
CA ILE A 234 4.46 -12.28 -1.20
C ILE A 234 4.49 -10.78 -1.46
N MET A 235 5.01 -10.38 -2.62
CA MET A 235 4.93 -9.02 -3.14
C MET A 235 3.99 -9.03 -4.33
N VAL A 236 2.94 -8.21 -4.30
CA VAL A 236 2.07 -7.94 -5.46
C VAL A 236 2.38 -6.57 -6.02
N TYR A 237 2.24 -6.41 -7.32
CA TYR A 237 2.49 -5.15 -8.04
C TYR A 237 1.73 -5.13 -9.36
N GLU A 238 1.50 -3.94 -9.89
CA GLU A 238 0.98 -3.78 -11.25
C GLU A 238 2.12 -3.66 -12.26
N ILE A 239 1.84 -3.97 -13.52
CA ILE A 239 2.73 -3.64 -14.65
C ILE A 239 1.93 -2.81 -15.64
N VAL A 240 2.15 -1.48 -15.63
CA VAL A 240 1.64 -0.58 -16.68
C VAL A 240 2.37 -0.89 -17.98
N GLY A 241 1.65 -0.94 -19.09
CA GLY A 241 2.20 -1.40 -20.39
C GLY A 241 1.71 -2.80 -20.78
N CYS A 242 1.32 -3.63 -19.81
CA CYS A 242 0.44 -4.77 -20.09
C CYS A 242 -0.95 -4.27 -20.51
N PRO A 243 -1.75 -5.06 -21.24
CA PRO A 243 -3.02 -4.59 -21.80
C PRO A 243 -3.99 -3.95 -20.81
N SER A 244 -3.96 -4.39 -19.53
CA SER A 244 -4.91 -3.94 -18.50
C SER A 244 -4.25 -3.51 -17.20
N CYS A 245 -2.96 -3.20 -17.18
CA CYS A 245 -2.23 -2.94 -15.94
C CYS A 245 -2.29 -4.15 -15.00
N ASP A 246 -1.97 -5.32 -15.52
CA ASP A 246 -2.19 -6.60 -14.87
C ASP A 246 -1.40 -6.72 -13.57
N ILE A 247 -1.98 -7.46 -12.59
CA ILE A 247 -1.35 -7.68 -11.29
C ILE A 247 -0.52 -8.96 -11.32
N TYR A 248 0.76 -8.78 -11.03
CA TYR A 248 1.74 -9.84 -10.86
C TYR A 248 2.16 -9.98 -9.40
N TYR A 249 2.83 -11.09 -9.10
CA TYR A 249 3.41 -11.31 -7.78
C TYR A 249 4.71 -12.10 -7.87
N LYS A 250 5.55 -11.93 -6.86
CA LYS A 250 6.73 -12.76 -6.55
C LYS A 250 6.67 -13.26 -5.12
N LEU A 251 7.37 -14.34 -4.85
CA LEU A 251 7.54 -14.93 -3.54
C LEU A 251 8.99 -14.78 -3.09
N SER A 252 9.21 -14.61 -1.79
CA SER A 252 10.54 -14.51 -1.19
C SER A 252 10.58 -15.29 0.12
N ASP A 253 11.71 -15.90 0.42
CA ASP A 253 11.92 -16.59 1.70
C ASP A 253 12.27 -15.63 2.84
N ASP A 254 12.87 -14.48 2.54
CA ASP A 254 13.40 -13.55 3.54
C ASP A 254 12.84 -12.12 3.44
N GLY A 255 12.08 -11.81 2.39
CA GLY A 255 11.56 -10.47 2.11
C GLY A 255 12.57 -9.51 1.49
N LEU A 256 13.79 -9.96 1.17
CA LEU A 256 14.85 -9.17 0.54
C LEU A 256 15.29 -9.72 -0.81
N ASP A 257 15.37 -11.04 -0.92
CA ASP A 257 15.67 -11.72 -2.17
C ASP A 257 14.37 -12.14 -2.86
N TRP A 258 14.08 -11.53 -4.02
CA TRP A 258 12.89 -11.75 -4.84
C TRP A 258 13.22 -12.49 -6.15
N GLY A 259 14.40 -13.12 -6.21
CA GLY A 259 14.89 -13.85 -7.39
C GLY A 259 15.32 -12.94 -8.53
N ASP A 260 15.28 -13.46 -9.77
CA ASP A 260 15.73 -12.70 -10.96
C ASP A 260 14.88 -11.44 -11.18
N PRO A 261 15.47 -10.25 -11.12
CA PRO A 261 14.72 -9.01 -11.35
C PRO A 261 14.24 -8.84 -12.80
N LEU A 262 14.83 -9.55 -13.75
CA LEU A 262 14.43 -9.48 -15.18
C LEU A 262 13.17 -10.32 -15.48
N TRP A 263 12.77 -11.19 -14.54
CA TRP A 263 11.53 -11.94 -14.64
C TRP A 263 10.37 -11.14 -14.05
N GLU A 264 9.28 -11.02 -14.82
CA GLU A 264 8.09 -10.24 -14.46
C GLU A 264 7.29 -10.80 -13.27
N GLY A 265 7.50 -12.07 -12.88
CA GLY A 265 6.74 -12.73 -11.83
C GLY A 265 5.58 -13.58 -12.35
N LYS A 266 4.72 -14.04 -11.43
CA LYS A 266 3.50 -14.79 -11.73
C LYS A 266 2.30 -13.85 -11.78
N LEU A 267 1.36 -14.11 -12.70
CA LEU A 267 0.12 -13.35 -12.83
C LEU A 267 -0.89 -13.80 -11.76
N VAL A 268 -1.57 -12.86 -11.10
CA VAL A 268 -2.71 -13.15 -10.21
C VAL A 268 -3.93 -13.48 -11.08
N LYS A 269 -4.18 -14.78 -11.29
CA LYS A 269 -5.14 -15.27 -12.26
C LYS A 269 -5.96 -16.45 -11.72
N THR A 270 -7.26 -16.42 -11.93
CA THR A 270 -8.17 -17.51 -11.62
C THR A 270 -8.09 -18.63 -12.67
N ALA A 271 -8.56 -19.84 -12.32
CA ALA A 271 -8.58 -20.97 -13.24
C ALA A 271 -9.42 -20.73 -14.51
N ASP A 272 -10.48 -19.91 -14.43
CA ASP A 272 -11.32 -19.49 -15.55
C ASP A 272 -10.78 -18.27 -16.32
N GLY A 273 -9.59 -17.79 -15.96
CA GLY A 273 -8.84 -16.82 -16.74
C GLY A 273 -9.02 -15.37 -16.33
N LEU A 274 -9.78 -15.08 -15.28
CA LEU A 274 -9.94 -13.70 -14.78
C LEU A 274 -8.67 -13.23 -14.07
N ILE A 275 -8.32 -11.98 -14.30
CA ILE A 275 -7.17 -11.30 -13.69
C ILE A 275 -7.61 -10.04 -12.95
N LEU A 276 -6.77 -9.61 -12.04
CA LEU A 276 -6.87 -8.29 -11.42
C LEU A 276 -6.01 -7.29 -12.18
N GLY A 277 -6.42 -6.03 -12.18
CA GLY A 277 -5.68 -4.94 -12.82
C GLY A 277 -5.69 -3.66 -12.00
N SER A 278 -4.54 -3.00 -12.00
CA SER A 278 -4.25 -1.70 -11.41
C SER A 278 -4.35 -1.65 -9.89
N MET A 279 -3.34 -1.07 -9.26
CA MET A 279 -3.31 -0.64 -7.86
C MET A 279 -3.60 -1.76 -6.85
N PRO A 280 -2.77 -2.81 -6.78
CA PRO A 280 -3.02 -3.95 -5.92
C PRO A 280 -2.79 -3.64 -4.45
N TYR A 281 -3.43 -4.44 -3.60
CA TYR A 281 -3.10 -4.59 -2.19
C TYR A 281 -3.17 -6.05 -1.78
N VAL A 282 -2.31 -6.49 -0.84
CA VAL A 282 -2.26 -7.87 -0.38
C VAL A 282 -2.17 -7.96 1.13
N ILE A 283 -2.88 -8.93 1.70
CA ILE A 283 -2.70 -9.40 3.08
C ILE A 283 -2.72 -10.93 3.10
N TRP A 284 -2.26 -11.49 4.20
CA TRP A 284 -2.47 -12.89 4.55
C TRP A 284 -3.29 -13.00 5.83
N VAL A 285 -4.21 -13.97 5.88
CA VAL A 285 -5.06 -14.25 7.05
C VAL A 285 -5.02 -15.74 7.39
N PRO A 286 -5.13 -16.12 8.68
CA PRO A 286 -5.06 -17.53 9.08
C PRO A 286 -6.31 -18.35 8.73
N GLN A 287 -7.42 -17.72 8.37
CA GLN A 287 -8.66 -18.42 7.96
C GLN A 287 -8.53 -18.99 6.54
N GLY A 288 -9.41 -19.97 6.19
CA GLY A 288 -9.52 -20.56 4.85
C GLY A 288 -8.82 -21.92 4.72
N GLY A 289 -8.25 -22.47 5.79
CA GLY A 289 -7.63 -23.80 5.80
C GLY A 289 -6.28 -23.84 6.50
N GLU A 290 -5.54 -24.93 6.34
CA GLU A 290 -4.27 -25.18 7.03
C GLU A 290 -3.21 -24.11 6.70
N ASN A 291 -3.18 -23.61 5.47
CA ASN A 291 -2.22 -22.61 5.00
C ASN A 291 -2.72 -21.17 5.17
N GLY A 292 -3.91 -20.94 5.71
CA GLY A 292 -4.55 -19.65 5.70
C GLY A 292 -4.92 -19.20 4.28
N THR A 293 -5.08 -17.90 4.09
CA THR A 293 -5.48 -17.33 2.80
C THR A 293 -4.69 -16.08 2.48
N VAL A 294 -4.09 -16.03 1.31
CA VAL A 294 -3.61 -14.78 0.69
C VAL A 294 -4.81 -14.10 0.04
N ILE A 295 -5.05 -12.83 0.37
CA ILE A 295 -6.15 -12.03 -0.19
C ILE A 295 -5.55 -10.86 -0.97
N VAL A 296 -5.85 -10.78 -2.26
CA VAL A 296 -5.42 -9.69 -3.14
C VAL A 296 -6.64 -8.90 -3.61
N THR A 297 -6.57 -7.58 -3.51
CA THR A 297 -7.53 -6.67 -4.13
C THR A 297 -6.81 -5.79 -5.15
N ALA A 298 -7.55 -5.30 -6.14
CA ALA A 298 -7.08 -4.32 -7.10
C ALA A 298 -8.24 -3.45 -7.58
N LYS A 299 -7.95 -2.43 -8.36
CA LYS A 299 -8.95 -1.47 -8.83
C LYS A 299 -9.93 -2.06 -9.86
N ARG A 300 -9.50 -3.06 -10.62
CA ARG A 300 -10.27 -3.66 -11.73
C ARG A 300 -10.15 -5.19 -11.72
N GLU A 301 -11.13 -5.83 -12.36
CA GLU A 301 -11.16 -7.28 -12.58
C GLU A 301 -11.70 -7.58 -13.97
N GLY A 302 -11.19 -8.62 -14.62
CA GLY A 302 -11.74 -9.11 -15.90
C GLY A 302 -10.74 -9.90 -16.72
N GLU A 303 -11.00 -10.04 -18.00
CA GLU A 303 -10.02 -10.48 -19.01
C GLU A 303 -9.25 -9.26 -19.51
N HIS A 304 -8.08 -9.45 -20.10
CA HIS A 304 -7.19 -8.37 -20.59
C HIS A 304 -7.88 -7.24 -21.33
N ILE A 305 -8.95 -7.55 -22.10
CA ILE A 305 -9.78 -6.56 -22.79
C ILE A 305 -11.17 -6.64 -22.17
N GLY A 306 -11.63 -5.57 -21.54
CA GLY A 306 -12.96 -5.53 -20.94
C GLY A 306 -12.99 -5.61 -19.41
N MET A 307 -11.94 -5.13 -18.77
CA MET A 307 -11.93 -4.98 -17.32
C MET A 307 -13.11 -4.16 -16.81
N ARG A 308 -13.73 -4.65 -15.75
CA ARG A 308 -14.92 -4.10 -15.10
C ARG A 308 -14.55 -3.56 -13.71
N ASP A 309 -15.54 -2.96 -13.08
CA ASP A 309 -15.46 -2.61 -11.66
C ASP A 309 -15.20 -3.88 -10.83
N PRO A 310 -14.28 -3.83 -9.84
CA PRO A 310 -14.00 -4.98 -9.03
C PRO A 310 -15.21 -5.30 -8.15
N GLY A 311 -15.56 -6.55 -8.09
CA GLY A 311 -16.57 -7.06 -7.18
C GLY A 311 -16.02 -8.14 -6.26
N TYR A 312 -14.77 -8.54 -6.48
CA TYR A 312 -14.17 -9.69 -5.85
C TYR A 312 -12.72 -9.46 -5.45
N TYR A 313 -12.32 -10.01 -4.31
CA TYR A 313 -10.94 -10.32 -4.01
C TYR A 313 -10.53 -11.57 -4.79
N HIS A 314 -9.27 -11.65 -5.23
CA HIS A 314 -8.67 -12.90 -5.62
C HIS A 314 -7.95 -13.49 -4.41
N VAL A 315 -8.23 -14.74 -4.09
CA VAL A 315 -7.72 -15.42 -2.91
C VAL A 315 -6.96 -16.69 -3.30
N ASN A 316 -5.92 -17.02 -2.54
CA ASN A 316 -5.14 -18.22 -2.73
C ASN A 316 -4.90 -18.92 -1.38
N TYR A 317 -5.15 -20.23 -1.34
CA TYR A 317 -5.08 -21.06 -0.13
C TYR A 317 -3.77 -21.84 -0.01
N ASN A 318 -2.80 -21.56 -0.86
CA ASN A 318 -1.52 -22.29 -0.90
C ASN A 318 -0.33 -21.33 -1.04
N PHE A 319 -0.31 -20.26 -0.25
CA PHE A 319 0.80 -19.29 -0.18
C PHE A 319 1.21 -18.73 -1.55
N GLY A 320 0.26 -18.48 -2.44
CA GLY A 320 0.48 -17.97 -3.78
C GLY A 320 0.80 -19.03 -4.83
N GLU A 321 0.81 -20.33 -4.49
CA GLU A 321 1.02 -21.38 -5.47
C GLU A 321 -0.32 -21.93 -6.01
N GLY A 322 -0.35 -22.23 -7.33
CA GLY A 322 -1.54 -22.71 -8.02
C GLY A 322 -2.55 -21.61 -8.37
N ASP A 323 -3.80 -22.00 -8.55
CA ASP A 323 -4.87 -21.14 -9.01
C ASP A 323 -5.39 -20.20 -7.91
N TRP A 324 -5.97 -19.10 -8.33
CA TRP A 324 -6.68 -18.15 -7.47
C TRP A 324 -8.18 -18.33 -7.59
N GLU A 325 -8.88 -18.08 -6.50
CA GLU A 325 -10.33 -18.10 -6.42
C GLU A 325 -10.89 -16.72 -6.15
N ARG A 326 -12.21 -16.53 -6.25
CA ARG A 326 -12.88 -15.25 -6.08
C ARG A 326 -13.77 -15.25 -4.84
N VAL A 327 -13.65 -14.20 -4.03
CA VAL A 327 -14.51 -13.95 -2.86
C VAL A 327 -15.07 -12.53 -2.97
N PRO A 328 -16.39 -12.31 -2.74
CA PRO A 328 -16.98 -10.98 -2.82
C PRO A 328 -16.26 -9.93 -1.97
N MET A 329 -16.03 -8.75 -2.53
CA MET A 329 -15.40 -7.62 -1.84
C MET A 329 -16.36 -6.93 -0.85
N LEU A 330 -15.78 -6.33 0.18
CA LEU A 330 -16.50 -5.53 1.17
C LEU A 330 -17.00 -4.21 0.60
N ILE A 331 -16.20 -3.53 -0.22
CA ILE A 331 -16.52 -2.25 -0.82
C ILE A 331 -16.55 -2.44 -2.33
N THR A 332 -17.69 -2.14 -2.92
CA THR A 332 -17.87 -2.06 -4.37
C THR A 332 -18.07 -0.60 -4.77
N TYR A 333 -17.54 -0.21 -5.91
CA TYR A 333 -17.65 1.16 -6.44
C TYR A 333 -17.68 1.10 -7.96
N ASN A 334 -18.20 2.17 -8.57
CA ASN A 334 -18.17 2.34 -10.01
C ASN A 334 -16.85 3.02 -10.40
N THR A 335 -16.13 2.49 -11.40
CA THR A 335 -14.87 3.01 -11.93
C THR A 335 -15.08 4.07 -13.03
N ASP A 336 -16.27 4.62 -13.21
CA ASP A 336 -16.53 5.75 -14.14
C ASP A 336 -15.66 6.97 -13.83
N THR A 337 -15.17 7.05 -12.57
CA THR A 337 -14.15 8.03 -12.18
C THR A 337 -12.80 7.33 -12.07
N LEU A 338 -11.76 7.91 -12.70
CA LEU A 338 -10.42 7.33 -12.72
C LEU A 338 -9.86 7.05 -11.32
N GLN A 339 -10.24 7.81 -10.32
CA GLN A 339 -9.68 7.77 -8.96
C GLN A 339 -10.44 6.82 -8.00
N ALA A 340 -11.63 6.34 -8.38
CA ALA A 340 -12.34 5.36 -7.55
C ALA A 340 -11.50 4.10 -7.35
N GLY A 341 -11.33 3.67 -6.10
CA GLY A 341 -10.51 2.52 -5.72
C GLY A 341 -9.00 2.71 -5.88
N TRP A 342 -8.51 3.96 -5.95
CA TRP A 342 -7.09 4.25 -6.11
C TRP A 342 -6.30 3.85 -4.88
N SER A 343 -5.58 2.71 -4.97
CA SER A 343 -4.71 2.14 -3.93
C SER A 343 -5.42 1.89 -2.59
N MET A 344 -6.34 0.94 -2.56
CA MET A 344 -7.05 0.50 -1.36
C MET A 344 -6.08 -0.02 -0.30
N GLY A 345 -6.48 0.09 0.98
CA GLY A 345 -5.75 -0.49 2.11
C GLY A 345 -6.58 -1.55 2.83
N MET A 346 -5.94 -2.57 3.40
CA MET A 346 -6.59 -3.62 4.18
C MET A 346 -5.74 -3.99 5.39
N THR A 347 -6.39 -4.37 6.50
CA THR A 347 -5.76 -5.07 7.61
C THR A 347 -6.77 -5.99 8.30
N THR A 348 -6.27 -6.93 9.09
CA THR A 348 -7.11 -7.71 10.00
C THR A 348 -7.35 -6.94 11.30
N MET A 349 -8.41 -7.30 12.00
CA MET A 349 -8.78 -6.76 13.31
C MET A 349 -9.14 -7.90 14.25
N GLN A 350 -9.02 -7.64 15.58
CA GLN A 350 -9.45 -8.55 16.62
C GLN A 350 -8.82 -9.95 16.44
N ASP A 351 -7.49 -10.00 16.46
CA ASP A 351 -6.72 -11.25 16.29
C ASP A 351 -7.07 -12.02 15.00
N GLY A 352 -7.44 -11.29 13.95
CA GLY A 352 -7.75 -11.85 12.65
C GLY A 352 -9.20 -12.33 12.45
N GLU A 353 -10.11 -12.07 13.40
CA GLU A 353 -11.53 -12.43 13.23
C GLU A 353 -12.24 -11.58 12.18
N TYR A 354 -11.78 -10.36 11.95
CA TYR A 354 -12.37 -9.42 11.00
C TYR A 354 -11.34 -8.88 10.03
N LEU A 355 -11.83 -8.50 8.86
CA LEU A 355 -11.12 -7.73 7.83
C LEU A 355 -11.69 -6.33 7.77
N ILE A 356 -10.85 -5.31 7.79
CA ILE A 356 -11.23 -3.96 7.38
C ILE A 356 -10.56 -3.62 6.05
N GLN A 357 -11.35 -3.06 5.14
CA GLN A 357 -10.90 -2.49 3.87
C GLN A 357 -11.20 -1.00 3.86
N LEU A 358 -10.23 -0.20 3.43
CA LEU A 358 -10.44 1.22 3.11
C LEU A 358 -10.30 1.43 1.60
N ALA A 359 -11.18 2.26 1.03
CA ALA A 359 -11.14 2.59 -0.39
C ALA A 359 -11.54 4.04 -0.63
N PRO A 360 -10.91 4.74 -1.59
CA PRO A 360 -11.45 5.98 -2.13
C PRO A 360 -12.71 5.66 -2.93
N THR A 361 -13.84 6.24 -2.54
CA THR A 361 -15.12 6.08 -3.24
C THR A 361 -15.67 7.43 -3.70
N PRO A 362 -16.34 7.50 -4.85
CA PRO A 362 -16.78 8.77 -5.39
C PRO A 362 -17.88 9.42 -4.56
N ILE A 363 -17.74 10.70 -4.24
CA ILE A 363 -18.79 11.60 -3.80
C ILE A 363 -19.52 12.16 -5.04
N ASN A 364 -18.71 12.49 -6.05
CA ASN A 364 -19.17 12.98 -7.36
C ASN A 364 -18.14 12.58 -8.43
N LYS A 365 -18.24 13.13 -9.65
CA LYS A 365 -17.32 12.80 -10.76
C LYS A 365 -15.85 13.15 -10.50
N ARG A 366 -15.55 14.00 -9.54
CA ARG A 366 -14.20 14.45 -9.21
C ARG A 366 -13.73 14.03 -7.82
N LEU A 367 -14.53 14.34 -6.80
CA LEU A 367 -14.15 14.13 -5.41
C LEU A 367 -14.37 12.72 -4.92
N MET A 368 -13.38 12.22 -4.20
CA MET A 368 -13.42 10.96 -3.46
C MET A 368 -13.53 11.23 -1.96
N GLN A 369 -14.13 10.28 -1.24
CA GLN A 369 -14.07 10.14 0.22
C GLN A 369 -13.39 8.82 0.56
N ILE A 370 -12.88 8.68 1.79
CA ILE A 370 -12.35 7.42 2.29
C ILE A 370 -13.49 6.65 2.95
N THR A 371 -13.89 5.57 2.30
CA THR A 371 -14.92 4.64 2.78
C THR A 371 -14.26 3.44 3.44
N TYR A 372 -14.83 2.92 4.52
CA TYR A 372 -14.45 1.64 5.11
C TYR A 372 -15.53 0.58 4.93
N GLY A 373 -15.11 -0.67 4.84
CA GLY A 373 -15.96 -1.86 4.94
C GLY A 373 -15.35 -2.86 5.90
N ILE A 374 -16.17 -3.41 6.80
CA ILE A 374 -15.76 -4.43 7.78
C ILE A 374 -16.47 -5.74 7.48
N GLY A 375 -15.71 -6.83 7.44
CA GLY A 375 -16.21 -8.17 7.21
C GLY A 375 -15.72 -9.18 8.23
N LYS A 376 -16.61 -10.04 8.70
CA LYS A 376 -16.23 -11.19 9.51
C LYS A 376 -15.58 -12.25 8.62
N LEU A 377 -14.44 -12.77 9.08
CA LEU A 377 -13.70 -13.83 8.40
C LEU A 377 -14.11 -15.19 9.00
N GLU A 378 -14.51 -16.13 8.15
CA GLU A 378 -14.92 -17.47 8.56
C GLU A 378 -14.30 -18.51 7.63
N THR A 379 -13.85 -19.64 8.23
CA THR A 379 -13.47 -20.82 7.44
C THR A 379 -14.72 -21.66 7.18
N VAL A 380 -15.02 -21.91 5.92
CA VAL A 380 -16.15 -22.75 5.50
C VAL A 380 -15.66 -24.03 4.78
N LYS A 381 -16.51 -25.06 4.81
CA LYS A 381 -16.21 -26.37 4.18
C LYS A 381 -16.36 -26.31 2.68
#